data_e958da7c4501f2197a5a13617a02cd6c
#
_entry.id   e958da7c4501f2197a5a13617a02cd6c
#
_cell.length_a   1.000
_cell.length_b   1.000
_cell.length_c   1.000
_cell.angle_alpha   90.00
_cell.angle_beta   90.00
_cell.angle_gamma   90.00
#
_symmetry.space_group_name_H-M   'P 1'
#
loop_
_entity.id
_entity.type
_entity.pdbx_description
1 polymer ?
#
loop_
_entity_poly.entity_id
_entity_poly.type
_entity_poly.pdbx_seq_one_letter_code
_entity_poly.pdbx_strand_id
1 'polypeptide(L)'
;MKNNKEIKNENSDNIAAMGIGAMIVFIALILVAAVASAVIIQTAEKLQQNAQATGEGTKDAMASKVSIINTIVSNAGATTITITFELAPGSDQVDADNVVWVAACDGGPDSGDFTGLTNIGPAGGGADISPGEVYTHDLVLADCWGLDTQLGIQSGGAGFTYEAFNSGTWADGEVLV
;
A
#
# COMPACT_ATOMS: atom_id res chain seq x y z
N MET A 1 56.14 53.03 -45.29
CA MET A 1 55.81 52.94 -43.82
C MET A 1 54.31 52.77 -43.53
N LYS A 2 53.50 52.23 -44.43
CA LYS A 2 52.04 51.95 -44.19
C LYS A 2 51.72 50.55 -43.67
N ASN A 3 52.53 49.53 -43.92
CA ASN A 3 52.23 48.14 -43.64
C ASN A 3 52.24 47.76 -42.16
N ASN A 4 52.96 48.41 -41.27
CA ASN A 4 53.03 48.05 -39.85
C ASN A 4 51.78 48.42 -39.03
N LYS A 5 51.01 49.43 -39.49
CA LYS A 5 49.76 49.81 -38.81
C LYS A 5 48.59 48.94 -39.17
N GLU A 6 48.54 48.47 -40.44
CA GLU A 6 47.50 47.56 -40.92
C GLU A 6 47.64 46.16 -40.28
N ILE A 7 48.86 45.63 -40.25
CA ILE A 7 49.10 44.27 -39.59
C ILE A 7 48.77 44.28 -38.08
N LYS A 8 48.99 45.43 -37.42
CA LYS A 8 48.69 45.60 -36.01
C LYS A 8 47.17 45.65 -35.75
N ASN A 9 46.39 46.22 -36.68
CA ASN A 9 44.94 46.30 -36.60
C ASN A 9 44.30 44.93 -36.87
N GLU A 10 44.76 44.20 -37.90
CA GLU A 10 44.25 42.86 -38.19
C GLU A 10 44.51 41.88 -37.07
N ASN A 11 45.65 41.94 -36.39
CA ASN A 11 45.91 41.06 -35.19
C ASN A 11 45.04 41.45 -34.00
N SER A 12 44.73 42.74 -33.82
CA SER A 12 43.78 43.17 -32.76
C SER A 12 42.37 42.70 -33.01
N ASP A 13 41.92 42.79 -34.28
CA ASP A 13 40.56 42.29 -34.65
C ASP A 13 40.41 40.76 -34.54
N ASN A 14 41.43 39.99 -34.84
CA ASN A 14 41.46 38.57 -34.68
C ASN A 14 41.43 38.16 -33.20
N ILE A 15 42.15 38.88 -32.33
CA ILE A 15 42.12 38.61 -30.88
C ILE A 15 40.75 38.98 -30.30
N ALA A 16 40.16 40.09 -30.73
CA ALA A 16 38.83 40.51 -30.32
C ALA A 16 37.76 39.48 -30.77
N ALA A 17 37.82 39.01 -32.01
CA ALA A 17 36.92 38.00 -32.56
C ALA A 17 37.04 36.68 -31.81
N MET A 18 38.27 36.24 -31.45
CA MET A 18 38.48 35.06 -30.62
C MET A 18 37.89 35.23 -29.22
N GLY A 19 38.01 36.42 -28.62
CA GLY A 19 37.43 36.71 -27.29
C GLY A 19 35.91 36.67 -27.30
N ILE A 20 35.28 37.25 -28.34
CA ILE A 20 33.81 37.19 -28.50
C ILE A 20 33.34 35.74 -28.72
N GLY A 21 34.04 34.98 -29.55
CA GLY A 21 33.74 33.56 -29.76
C GLY A 21 33.80 32.72 -28.47
N ALA A 22 34.84 32.93 -27.67
CA ALA A 22 34.96 32.25 -26.37
C ALA A 22 33.85 32.63 -25.40
N MET A 23 33.42 33.90 -25.36
CA MET A 23 32.31 34.36 -24.54
C MET A 23 30.97 33.70 -24.95
N ILE A 24 30.71 33.60 -26.26
CA ILE A 24 29.49 32.95 -26.76
C ILE A 24 29.46 31.47 -26.36
N VAL A 25 30.56 30.74 -26.53
CA VAL A 25 30.67 29.36 -26.13
C VAL A 25 30.47 29.19 -24.61
N PHE A 26 31.07 30.08 -23.82
CA PHE A 26 30.93 30.05 -22.36
C PHE A 26 29.48 30.28 -21.91
N ILE A 27 28.77 31.25 -22.49
CA ILE A 27 27.35 31.49 -22.22
C ILE A 27 26.51 30.30 -22.64
N ALA A 28 26.78 29.70 -23.80
CA ALA A 28 26.08 28.53 -24.28
C ALA A 28 26.24 27.32 -23.32
N LEU A 29 27.45 27.11 -22.82
CA LEU A 29 27.70 26.03 -21.83
C LEU A 29 26.96 26.27 -20.52
N ILE A 30 26.92 27.52 -20.03
CA ILE A 30 26.15 27.86 -18.82
C ILE A 30 24.66 27.60 -19.02
N LEU A 31 24.11 28.01 -20.18
CA LEU A 31 22.69 27.78 -20.48
C LEU A 31 22.36 26.28 -20.54
N VAL A 32 23.18 25.48 -21.22
CA VAL A 32 22.99 24.03 -21.30
C VAL A 32 23.09 23.41 -19.90
N ALA A 33 24.07 23.79 -19.10
CA ALA A 33 24.24 23.31 -17.74
C ALA A 33 23.05 23.69 -16.85
N ALA A 34 22.51 24.88 -16.97
CA ALA A 34 21.34 25.34 -16.21
C ALA A 34 20.10 24.52 -16.56
N VAL A 35 19.83 24.28 -17.85
CA VAL A 35 18.69 23.47 -18.30
C VAL A 35 18.85 22.01 -17.84
N ALA A 36 20.04 21.43 -18.01
CA ALA A 36 20.31 20.06 -17.56
C ALA A 36 20.10 19.91 -16.04
N SER A 37 20.58 20.85 -15.25
CA SER A 37 20.39 20.86 -13.79
C SER A 37 18.91 20.96 -13.42
N ALA A 38 18.13 21.79 -14.08
CA ALA A 38 16.70 21.92 -13.83
C ALA A 38 15.94 20.62 -14.10
N VAL A 39 16.27 19.93 -15.21
CA VAL A 39 15.66 18.64 -15.54
C VAL A 39 16.03 17.56 -14.52
N ILE A 40 17.30 17.51 -14.08
CA ILE A 40 17.74 16.55 -13.07
C ILE A 40 17.01 16.77 -11.74
N ILE A 41 16.86 18.03 -11.30
CA ILE A 41 16.13 18.34 -10.07
C ILE A 41 14.66 17.92 -10.17
N GLN A 42 13.99 18.27 -11.27
CA GLN A 42 12.58 17.88 -11.48
C GLN A 42 12.38 16.36 -11.54
N THR A 43 13.29 15.64 -12.17
CA THR A 43 13.21 14.17 -12.20
C THR A 43 13.50 13.56 -10.84
N ALA A 44 14.44 14.11 -10.07
CA ALA A 44 14.74 13.68 -8.72
C ALA A 44 13.55 13.90 -7.77
N GLU A 45 12.90 15.05 -7.85
CA GLU A 45 11.68 15.35 -7.07
C GLU A 45 10.54 14.37 -7.37
N LYS A 46 10.28 14.10 -8.66
CA LYS A 46 9.27 13.11 -9.05
C LYS A 46 9.59 11.70 -8.57
N LEU A 47 10.85 11.29 -8.65
CA LEU A 47 11.28 9.99 -8.15
C LEU A 47 11.12 9.90 -6.63
N GLN A 48 11.45 10.95 -5.90
CA GLN A 48 11.28 11.03 -4.46
C GLN A 48 9.80 10.94 -4.07
N GLN A 49 8.92 11.70 -4.73
CA GLN A 49 7.47 11.65 -4.48
C GLN A 49 6.89 10.25 -4.75
N ASN A 50 7.28 9.64 -5.87
CA ASN A 50 6.83 8.29 -6.19
C ASN A 50 7.35 7.24 -5.20
N ALA A 51 8.59 7.37 -4.75
CA ALA A 51 9.17 6.48 -3.73
C ALA A 51 8.46 6.63 -2.38
N GLN A 52 8.13 7.86 -1.98
CA GLN A 52 7.35 8.12 -0.76
C GLN A 52 5.95 7.53 -0.88
N ALA A 53 5.21 7.81 -1.94
CA ALA A 53 3.87 7.28 -2.16
C ALA A 53 3.85 5.74 -2.19
N THR A 54 4.84 5.11 -2.82
CA THR A 54 4.97 3.65 -2.83
C THR A 54 5.30 3.12 -1.44
N GLY A 55 6.18 3.80 -0.71
CA GLY A 55 6.55 3.44 0.66
C GLY A 55 5.37 3.54 1.63
N GLU A 56 4.59 4.59 1.55
CA GLU A 56 3.35 4.78 2.34
C GLU A 56 2.32 3.71 1.99
N GLY A 57 2.01 3.51 0.71
CA GLY A 57 1.06 2.48 0.29
C GLY A 57 1.50 1.05 0.67
N THR A 58 2.80 0.76 0.66
CA THR A 58 3.31 -0.55 1.13
C THR A 58 3.16 -0.68 2.65
N LYS A 59 3.45 0.39 3.39
CA LYS A 59 3.28 0.41 4.85
C LYS A 59 1.80 0.18 5.21
N ASP A 60 0.88 0.88 4.56
CA ASP A 60 -0.55 0.77 4.81
C ASP A 60 -1.07 -0.64 4.46
N ALA A 61 -0.60 -1.22 3.37
CA ALA A 61 -0.93 -2.58 2.97
C ALA A 61 -0.42 -3.65 3.98
N MET A 62 0.74 -3.43 4.56
CA MET A 62 1.29 -4.35 5.58
C MET A 62 0.64 -4.12 6.95
N ALA A 63 0.31 -2.89 7.28
CA ALA A 63 -0.25 -2.52 8.57
C ALA A 63 -1.75 -2.86 8.68
N SER A 64 -2.54 -2.78 7.61
CA SER A 64 -3.97 -3.09 7.61
C SER A 64 -4.31 -4.60 7.63
N LYS A 65 -3.36 -5.44 8.05
CA LYS A 65 -3.56 -6.87 8.15
C LYS A 65 -4.43 -7.22 9.37
N VAL A 66 -5.49 -7.98 9.14
CA VAL A 66 -6.30 -8.58 10.20
C VAL A 66 -5.59 -9.82 10.75
N SER A 67 -5.45 -9.93 12.06
CA SER A 67 -4.91 -11.09 12.76
C SER A 67 -6.06 -11.86 13.42
N ILE A 68 -6.27 -13.09 13.02
CA ILE A 68 -7.26 -13.97 13.65
C ILE A 68 -6.66 -14.52 14.95
N ILE A 69 -7.38 -14.34 16.07
CA ILE A 69 -6.98 -14.81 17.39
C ILE A 69 -7.58 -16.18 17.65
N ASN A 70 -8.86 -16.34 17.30
CA ASN A 70 -9.61 -17.56 17.59
C ASN A 70 -10.80 -17.66 16.62
N THR A 71 -11.18 -18.89 16.30
CA THR A 71 -12.38 -19.21 15.52
C THR A 71 -13.15 -20.32 16.23
N ILE A 72 -14.40 -20.06 16.60
CA ILE A 72 -15.26 -20.95 17.36
C ILE A 72 -16.55 -21.20 16.58
N VAL A 73 -17.01 -22.43 16.60
CA VAL A 73 -18.35 -22.79 16.10
C VAL A 73 -19.40 -22.22 17.04
N SER A 74 -20.17 -21.24 16.61
CA SER A 74 -21.19 -20.59 17.42
C SER A 74 -22.54 -21.27 17.31
N ASN A 75 -22.91 -21.74 16.13
CA ASN A 75 -24.17 -22.43 15.89
C ASN A 75 -24.05 -23.41 14.73
N ALA A 76 -23.85 -24.68 15.06
CA ALA A 76 -23.74 -25.76 14.07
C ALA A 76 -25.05 -25.96 13.26
N GLY A 77 -26.20 -25.68 13.84
CA GLY A 77 -27.49 -25.76 13.15
C GLY A 77 -27.73 -24.66 12.13
N ALA A 78 -27.08 -23.52 12.29
CA ALA A 78 -27.13 -22.37 11.36
C ALA A 78 -25.85 -22.22 10.53
N THR A 79 -24.95 -23.21 10.57
CA THR A 79 -23.65 -23.17 9.84
C THR A 79 -22.84 -21.91 10.11
N THR A 80 -22.83 -21.46 11.38
CA THR A 80 -22.21 -20.19 11.77
C THR A 80 -20.98 -20.42 12.63
N ILE A 81 -19.90 -19.76 12.28
CA ILE A 81 -18.68 -19.66 13.08
C ILE A 81 -18.49 -18.22 13.53
N THR A 82 -18.01 -18.03 14.74
CA THR A 82 -17.61 -16.71 15.25
C THR A 82 -16.10 -16.61 15.20
N ILE A 83 -15.60 -15.64 14.48
CA ILE A 83 -14.17 -15.29 14.48
C ILE A 83 -13.92 -14.17 15.48
N THR A 84 -12.81 -14.30 16.20
CA THR A 84 -12.25 -13.26 17.05
C THR A 84 -10.97 -12.78 16.41
N PHE A 85 -10.85 -11.49 16.17
CA PHE A 85 -9.72 -10.92 15.46
C PHE A 85 -9.33 -9.55 15.99
N GLU A 86 -8.12 -9.14 15.67
CA GLU A 86 -7.60 -7.80 15.90
C GLU A 86 -6.95 -7.24 14.64
N LEU A 87 -6.88 -5.94 14.54
CA LEU A 87 -6.11 -5.27 13.49
C LEU A 87 -4.65 -5.15 13.94
N ALA A 88 -3.72 -5.40 13.03
CA ALA A 88 -2.29 -5.37 13.34
C ALA A 88 -1.89 -4.02 13.98
N PRO A 89 -1.05 -4.03 15.04
CA PRO A 89 -0.64 -2.82 15.72
C PRO A 89 0.16 -1.90 14.79
N GLY A 90 -0.22 -0.62 14.76
CA GLY A 90 0.40 0.38 13.90
C GLY A 90 -0.26 0.55 12.54
N SER A 91 -1.39 -0.11 12.30
CA SER A 91 -2.28 0.16 11.18
C SER A 91 -3.09 1.44 11.42
N ASP A 92 -3.58 2.03 10.34
CA ASP A 92 -4.65 3.01 10.41
C ASP A 92 -5.99 2.29 10.65
N GLN A 93 -6.97 3.05 11.14
CA GLN A 93 -8.33 2.57 11.34
C GLN A 93 -8.95 2.18 9.99
N VAL A 94 -9.65 1.05 9.95
CA VAL A 94 -10.29 0.52 8.75
C VAL A 94 -11.80 0.47 8.96
N ASP A 95 -12.55 0.97 8.00
CA ASP A 95 -13.99 0.86 7.97
C ASP A 95 -14.39 -0.63 7.76
N ALA A 96 -15.28 -1.15 8.59
CA ALA A 96 -15.74 -2.53 8.56
C ALA A 96 -16.36 -2.91 7.21
N ASP A 97 -17.02 -1.96 6.54
CA ASP A 97 -17.64 -2.17 5.23
C ASP A 97 -16.60 -2.43 4.12
N ASN A 98 -15.34 -2.02 4.35
CA ASN A 98 -14.23 -2.24 3.43
C ASN A 98 -13.43 -3.53 3.72
N VAL A 99 -13.84 -4.30 4.73
CA VAL A 99 -13.25 -5.60 5.04
C VAL A 99 -14.18 -6.68 4.54
N VAL A 100 -13.65 -7.55 3.68
CA VAL A 100 -14.40 -8.65 3.08
C VAL A 100 -13.74 -9.97 3.40
N TRP A 101 -14.55 -11.01 3.53
CA TRP A 101 -14.05 -12.37 3.71
C TRP A 101 -14.58 -13.30 2.61
N VAL A 102 -13.79 -14.29 2.28
CA VAL A 102 -14.13 -15.35 1.34
C VAL A 102 -13.67 -16.67 1.91
N ALA A 103 -14.58 -17.60 2.04
CA ALA A 103 -14.28 -19.00 2.38
C ALA A 103 -14.36 -19.85 1.10
N ALA A 104 -13.29 -20.54 0.76
CA ALA A 104 -13.21 -21.39 -0.41
C ALA A 104 -13.10 -22.85 0.00
N CYS A 105 -13.97 -23.70 -0.51
CA CYS A 105 -14.03 -25.15 -0.26
C CYS A 105 -14.50 -25.90 -1.50
N ASP A 106 -14.54 -27.23 -1.42
CA ASP A 106 -15.02 -28.08 -2.52
C ASP A 106 -16.53 -27.93 -2.79
N GLY A 107 -17.30 -27.43 -1.80
CA GLY A 107 -18.75 -27.19 -1.93
C GLY A 107 -19.10 -25.91 -2.70
N GLY A 108 -18.18 -24.97 -2.79
CA GLY A 108 -18.37 -23.64 -3.39
C GLY A 108 -17.76 -22.55 -2.51
N PRO A 109 -17.73 -21.31 -2.94
CA PRO A 109 -17.26 -20.19 -2.11
C PRO A 109 -18.40 -19.57 -1.32
N ASP A 110 -18.20 -19.38 -0.03
CA ASP A 110 -18.99 -18.48 0.80
C ASP A 110 -18.25 -17.13 0.94
N SER A 111 -18.98 -16.03 1.02
CA SER A 111 -18.37 -14.71 1.17
C SER A 111 -19.31 -13.73 1.87
N GLY A 112 -18.71 -12.68 2.44
CA GLY A 112 -19.45 -11.61 3.10
C GLY A 112 -18.54 -10.45 3.47
N ASP A 113 -19.12 -9.49 4.17
CA ASP A 113 -18.43 -8.34 4.74
C ASP A 113 -18.44 -8.41 6.28
N PHE A 114 -17.82 -7.45 6.92
CA PHE A 114 -17.76 -7.35 8.37
C PHE A 114 -18.77 -6.36 8.96
N THR A 115 -19.84 -6.07 8.24
CA THR A 115 -20.93 -5.24 8.77
C THR A 115 -21.57 -5.90 9.99
N GLY A 116 -21.81 -5.12 11.04
CA GLY A 116 -22.41 -5.62 12.27
C GLY A 116 -21.46 -6.36 13.23
N LEU A 117 -20.14 -6.16 13.07
CA LEU A 117 -19.15 -6.67 14.01
C LEU A 117 -19.41 -6.17 15.45
N THR A 118 -18.99 -6.96 16.43
CA THR A 118 -19.08 -6.60 17.84
C THR A 118 -17.70 -6.33 18.39
N ASN A 119 -17.47 -5.12 18.90
CA ASN A 119 -16.26 -4.80 19.63
C ASN A 119 -16.37 -5.37 21.06
N ILE A 120 -15.44 -6.24 21.44
CA ILE A 120 -15.31 -6.78 22.81
C ILE A 120 -14.18 -6.12 23.59
N GLY A 121 -13.48 -5.17 23.01
CA GLY A 121 -12.44 -4.36 23.63
C GLY A 121 -13.03 -3.26 24.53
N PRO A 122 -12.16 -2.55 25.27
CA PRO A 122 -12.56 -1.57 26.28
C PRO A 122 -13.17 -0.27 25.72
N ALA A 123 -13.01 0.04 24.44
CA ALA A 123 -13.46 1.30 23.85
C ALA A 123 -14.92 1.29 23.35
N GLY A 124 -15.55 0.13 23.22
CA GLY A 124 -16.97 0.00 22.85
C GLY A 124 -17.31 0.48 21.42
N GLY A 125 -18.13 -0.30 20.75
CA GLY A 125 -18.60 -0.28 19.38
C GLY A 125 -18.49 1.00 18.55
N GLY A 126 -17.80 0.88 17.42
CA GLY A 126 -17.86 1.77 16.26
C GLY A 126 -18.02 0.91 15.01
N ALA A 127 -18.39 1.53 13.89
CA ALA A 127 -18.42 0.86 12.58
C ALA A 127 -16.99 0.59 12.07
N ASP A 128 -15.99 1.20 12.67
CA ASP A 128 -14.59 1.13 12.24
C ASP A 128 -13.78 0.20 13.13
N ILE A 129 -12.86 -0.53 12.50
CA ILE A 129 -11.93 -1.43 13.16
C ILE A 129 -10.67 -0.65 13.51
N SER A 130 -10.43 -0.47 14.82
CA SER A 130 -9.28 0.26 15.37
C SER A 130 -8.15 -0.71 15.76
N PRO A 131 -6.88 -0.34 15.57
CA PRO A 131 -5.75 -1.16 15.96
C PRO A 131 -5.67 -1.32 17.49
N GLY A 132 -5.33 -2.54 17.95
CA GLY A 132 -5.21 -2.86 19.37
C GLY A 132 -6.53 -3.12 20.09
N GLU A 133 -7.64 -3.18 19.37
CA GLU A 133 -8.93 -3.61 19.88
C GLU A 133 -9.31 -4.96 19.29
N VAL A 134 -10.07 -5.73 20.07
CA VAL A 134 -10.51 -7.08 19.69
C VAL A 134 -11.98 -7.03 19.27
N TYR A 135 -12.26 -7.65 18.14
CA TYR A 135 -13.59 -7.72 17.54
C TYR A 135 -14.01 -9.15 17.34
N THR A 136 -15.33 -9.36 17.37
CA THR A 136 -15.94 -10.62 16.98
C THR A 136 -16.91 -10.39 15.84
N HIS A 137 -16.98 -11.35 14.92
CA HIS A 137 -17.92 -11.36 13.82
C HIS A 137 -18.37 -12.77 13.49
N ASP A 138 -19.64 -12.92 13.15
CA ASP A 138 -20.25 -14.19 12.80
C ASP A 138 -20.21 -14.39 11.27
N LEU A 139 -19.58 -15.48 10.85
CA LEU A 139 -19.51 -15.89 9.45
C LEU A 139 -20.47 -17.07 9.22
N VAL A 140 -21.29 -16.98 8.19
CA VAL A 140 -22.18 -18.05 7.77
C VAL A 140 -21.51 -18.82 6.62
N LEU A 141 -21.18 -20.09 6.87
CA LEU A 141 -20.53 -20.99 5.92
C LEU A 141 -21.52 -22.03 5.40
N ALA A 142 -22.44 -21.61 4.53
CA ALA A 142 -23.52 -22.48 4.06
C ALA A 142 -23.00 -23.63 3.18
N ASP A 143 -22.12 -23.32 2.24
CA ASP A 143 -21.58 -24.28 1.28
C ASP A 143 -20.29 -24.94 1.79
N CYS A 144 -19.55 -24.30 2.70
CA CYS A 144 -18.28 -24.77 3.23
C CYS A 144 -18.37 -25.47 4.60
N TRP A 145 -19.55 -25.71 5.14
CA TRP A 145 -19.71 -26.28 6.46
C TRP A 145 -19.14 -27.71 6.57
N GLY A 146 -18.21 -27.91 7.49
CA GLY A 146 -17.59 -29.22 7.74
C GLY A 146 -16.64 -29.71 6.65
N LEU A 147 -16.32 -28.89 5.69
CA LEU A 147 -15.36 -29.16 4.62
C LEU A 147 -13.99 -28.55 4.91
N ASP A 148 -12.96 -29.05 4.23
CA ASP A 148 -11.65 -28.39 4.19
C ASP A 148 -11.82 -27.01 3.57
N THR A 149 -11.69 -25.98 4.39
CA THR A 149 -12.04 -24.60 4.04
C THR A 149 -10.84 -23.68 4.19
N GLN A 150 -10.63 -22.84 3.19
CA GLN A 150 -9.63 -21.78 3.20
C GLN A 150 -10.34 -20.44 3.38
N LEU A 151 -10.22 -19.84 4.55
CA LEU A 151 -10.75 -18.51 4.84
C LEU A 151 -9.72 -17.45 4.47
N GLY A 152 -10.07 -16.57 3.55
CA GLY A 152 -9.31 -15.38 3.22
C GLY A 152 -10.04 -14.14 3.74
N ILE A 153 -9.36 -13.25 4.45
CA ILE A 153 -9.88 -11.95 4.87
C ILE A 153 -9.04 -10.87 4.21
N GLN A 154 -9.69 -9.99 3.47
CA GLN A 154 -9.07 -8.85 2.83
C GLN A 154 -9.55 -7.57 3.49
N SER A 155 -8.63 -6.81 4.04
CA SER A 155 -8.85 -5.46 4.54
C SER A 155 -8.65 -4.44 3.42
N GLY A 156 -9.45 -3.37 3.41
CA GLY A 156 -9.59 -2.41 2.31
C GLY A 156 -8.33 -1.73 1.77
N GLY A 157 -7.17 -1.89 2.43
CA GLY A 157 -5.91 -1.32 1.99
C GLY A 157 -4.99 -2.25 1.21
N ALA A 158 -5.19 -3.55 1.21
CA ALA A 158 -4.40 -4.65 0.67
C ALA A 158 -3.85 -5.62 1.74
N GLY A 159 -4.21 -5.44 3.01
CA GLY A 159 -3.95 -6.45 4.05
C GLY A 159 -4.72 -7.72 3.72
N PHE A 160 -4.02 -8.83 3.59
CA PHE A 160 -4.62 -10.13 3.36
C PHE A 160 -4.22 -11.11 4.45
N THR A 161 -5.21 -11.76 5.04
CA THR A 161 -5.02 -12.83 6.03
C THR A 161 -5.66 -14.09 5.50
N TYR A 162 -5.00 -15.20 5.76
CA TYR A 162 -5.40 -16.51 5.30
C TYR A 162 -5.35 -17.49 6.45
N GLU A 163 -6.42 -18.28 6.60
CA GLU A 163 -6.55 -19.33 7.60
C GLU A 163 -7.15 -20.59 6.96
N ALA A 164 -6.79 -21.76 7.45
CA ALA A 164 -7.28 -23.03 6.91
C ALA A 164 -7.96 -23.85 8.01
N PHE A 165 -9.20 -24.25 7.77
CA PHE A 165 -9.96 -25.13 8.63
C PHE A 165 -10.01 -26.53 8.03
N ASN A 166 -9.80 -27.54 8.86
CA ASN A 166 -9.88 -28.93 8.43
C ASN A 166 -11.33 -29.40 8.43
N SER A 167 -11.63 -30.30 7.51
CA SER A 167 -12.93 -30.96 7.45
C SER A 167 -13.23 -31.77 8.73
N GLY A 168 -14.47 -31.70 9.19
CA GLY A 168 -14.89 -32.40 10.41
C GLY A 168 -16.37 -32.22 10.73
N THR A 169 -16.78 -32.80 11.81
CA THR A 169 -18.11 -32.56 12.40
C THR A 169 -18.00 -31.40 13.37
N TRP A 170 -18.15 -30.18 12.87
CA TRP A 170 -18.07 -28.99 13.68
C TRP A 170 -19.24 -28.89 14.64
N ALA A 171 -18.96 -29.03 15.93
CA ALA A 171 -19.94 -28.99 17.00
C ALA A 171 -19.94 -27.62 17.71
N ASP A 172 -21.08 -27.23 18.29
CA ASP A 172 -21.20 -25.97 19.02
C ASP A 172 -20.12 -25.87 20.12
N GLY A 173 -19.39 -24.75 20.12
CA GLY A 173 -18.29 -24.49 21.03
C GLY A 173 -16.94 -25.08 20.62
N GLU A 174 -16.85 -25.76 19.49
CA GLU A 174 -15.58 -26.29 18.97
C GLU A 174 -14.69 -25.16 18.48
N VAL A 175 -13.41 -25.23 18.80
CA VAL A 175 -12.38 -24.29 18.34
C VAL A 175 -11.74 -24.84 17.09
N LEU A 176 -11.77 -24.07 15.99
CA LEU A 176 -11.22 -24.47 14.70
C LEU A 176 -9.77 -24.03 14.53
N VAL A 177 -9.39 -22.89 15.13
CA VAL A 177 -8.03 -22.32 15.15
C VAL A 177 -7.73 -21.72 16.52
#